data_f032429b5b1e15e74d46bc1cf4466cc0
#
_entry.id   f032429b5b1e15e74d46bc1cf4466cc0
#
_cell.length_a   1.000
_cell.length_b   1.000
_cell.length_c   1.000
_cell.angle_alpha   90.00
_cell.angle_beta   90.00
_cell.angle_gamma   90.00
#
_symmetry.space_group_name_H-M   'P 1'
#
loop_
_entity.id
_entity.type
_entity.pdbx_description
1 polymer ?
#
loop_
_entity_poly.entity_id
_entity_poly.type
_entity_poly.pdbx_seq_one_letter_code
_entity_poly.pdbx_strand_id
1 'polypeptide(L)'
;LDGDGQNDPRDILKLLKNFEPDKEFMMVIGNRVKRIDNFARRLASRTAFKIRKFILKDETPDTGCAIKVFKKEDFLKLPFFNHIHRFLPFLFNSFKGKVISIQVNHRARINGYSKYSNFQRFLVGISDIFGVIWLRKRSKWPIKYEKVNNIKLIKRGKNGN
;
A
#
# COMPACT_ATOMS: atom_id res chain seq x y z
N LEU A 1 1.50 10.40 3.35
CA LEU A 1 1.53 11.56 2.44
C LEU A 1 2.93 11.78 1.94
N ASP A 2 3.08 12.04 0.63
CA ASP A 2 4.35 12.50 0.06
C ASP A 2 4.52 14.01 0.32
N GLY A 3 5.77 14.44 0.58
CA GLY A 3 6.10 15.84 0.88
C GLY A 3 6.27 16.73 -0.35
N ASP A 4 5.79 16.31 -1.54
CA ASP A 4 5.96 17.02 -2.82
C ASP A 4 4.83 18.03 -3.13
N GLY A 5 3.92 18.25 -2.19
CA GLY A 5 2.81 19.21 -2.30
C GLY A 5 1.66 18.79 -3.24
N GLN A 6 1.75 17.62 -3.89
CA GLN A 6 0.73 17.18 -4.84
C GLN A 6 -0.59 16.73 -4.17
N ASN A 7 -0.53 16.33 -2.90
CA ASN A 7 -1.70 15.87 -2.16
C ASN A 7 -2.25 16.98 -1.26
N ASP A 8 -3.56 17.17 -1.28
CA ASP A 8 -4.23 18.11 -0.36
C ASP A 8 -4.44 17.44 1.00
N PRO A 9 -3.82 17.95 2.11
CA PRO A 9 -4.01 17.36 3.44
C PRO A 9 -5.47 17.30 3.90
N ARG A 10 -6.32 18.21 3.40
CA ARG A 10 -7.76 18.24 3.73
C ARG A 10 -8.50 17.01 3.24
N ASP A 11 -7.99 16.34 2.21
CA ASP A 11 -8.59 15.10 1.70
C ASP A 11 -8.46 13.93 2.68
N ILE A 12 -7.51 13.99 3.65
CA ILE A 12 -7.41 12.99 4.73
C ILE A 12 -8.72 12.90 5.52
N LEU A 13 -9.36 14.03 5.79
CA LEU A 13 -10.63 14.04 6.51
C LEU A 13 -11.74 13.31 5.76
N LYS A 14 -11.72 13.35 4.41
CA LYS A 14 -12.66 12.57 3.59
C LYS A 14 -12.42 11.07 3.71
N LEU A 15 -11.15 10.67 3.75
CA LEU A 15 -10.80 9.25 3.92
C LEU A 15 -11.18 8.76 5.31
N LEU A 16 -10.90 9.54 6.36
CA LEU A 16 -11.23 9.19 7.75
C LEU A 16 -12.73 9.02 7.98
N LYS A 17 -13.57 9.83 7.34
CA LYS A 17 -15.05 9.67 7.41
C LYS A 17 -15.56 8.32 6.87
N ASN A 18 -14.77 7.68 6.00
CA ASN A 18 -15.12 6.39 5.39
C ASN A 18 -14.31 5.22 6.00
N PHE A 19 -13.51 5.49 7.02
CA PHE A 19 -12.70 4.50 7.68
C PHE A 19 -13.43 3.96 8.93
N GLU A 20 -13.58 2.65 9.00
CA GLU A 20 -14.21 1.94 10.12
C GLU A 20 -13.11 1.29 10.98
N PRO A 21 -12.72 1.90 12.12
CA PRO A 21 -11.57 1.43 12.92
C PRO A 21 -11.76 0.04 13.53
N ASP A 22 -12.99 -0.44 13.68
CA ASP A 22 -13.28 -1.75 14.26
C ASP A 22 -13.10 -2.90 13.24
N LYS A 23 -13.06 -2.59 11.95
CA LYS A 23 -12.83 -3.61 10.91
C LYS A 23 -11.33 -3.93 10.79
N GLU A 24 -11.03 -5.22 10.80
CA GLU A 24 -9.69 -5.71 10.47
C GLU A 24 -9.38 -5.55 8.98
N PHE A 25 -8.12 -5.27 8.66
CA PHE A 25 -7.63 -5.10 7.29
C PHE A 25 -8.48 -4.15 6.44
N MET A 26 -8.97 -3.07 7.06
CA MET A 26 -9.64 -2.00 6.32
C MET A 26 -8.65 -0.96 5.84
N MET A 27 -8.78 -0.58 4.57
CA MET A 27 -8.03 0.50 3.96
C MET A 27 -8.96 1.44 3.21
N VAL A 28 -8.75 2.74 3.39
CA VAL A 28 -9.32 3.78 2.53
C VAL A 28 -8.20 4.44 1.76
N ILE A 29 -8.30 4.48 0.43
CA ILE A 29 -7.26 5.01 -0.46
C ILE A 29 -7.83 6.13 -1.34
N GLY A 30 -7.02 7.16 -1.58
CA GLY A 30 -7.37 8.22 -2.51
C GLY A 30 -7.35 7.75 -3.97
N ASN A 31 -8.30 8.24 -4.77
CA ASN A 31 -8.33 8.08 -6.22
C ASN A 31 -8.26 9.46 -6.88
N ARG A 32 -7.18 9.73 -7.60
CA ARG A 32 -6.91 11.02 -8.24
C ARG A 32 -7.65 11.11 -9.57
N VAL A 33 -8.82 11.73 -9.58
CA VAL A 33 -9.69 11.79 -10.77
C VAL A 33 -9.13 12.69 -11.86
N LYS A 34 -8.57 13.85 -11.46
CA LYS A 34 -8.00 14.85 -12.40
C LYS A 34 -6.46 14.76 -12.39
N ARG A 35 -5.89 13.66 -12.91
CA ARG A 35 -4.44 13.56 -13.05
C ARG A 35 -3.95 14.40 -14.22
N ILE A 36 -3.07 15.33 -13.93
CA ILE A 36 -2.35 16.12 -14.95
C ILE A 36 -1.17 15.26 -15.45
N ASP A 37 -1.49 14.23 -16.23
CA ASP A 37 -0.49 13.34 -16.82
C ASP A 37 -0.49 13.50 -18.34
N ASN A 38 0.68 13.36 -18.96
CA ASN A 38 0.77 13.24 -20.41
C ASN A 38 0.16 11.91 -20.90
N PHE A 39 -0.16 11.84 -22.19
CA PHE A 39 -0.83 10.70 -22.80
C PHE A 39 -0.13 9.36 -22.54
N ALA A 40 1.21 9.30 -22.66
CA ALA A 40 1.99 8.09 -22.43
C ALA A 40 1.86 7.55 -21.00
N ARG A 41 1.90 8.45 -19.98
CA ARG A 41 1.68 8.06 -18.57
C ARG A 41 0.27 7.55 -18.32
N ARG A 42 -0.73 8.16 -18.96
CA ARG A 42 -2.13 7.75 -18.83
C ARG A 42 -2.34 6.36 -19.43
N LEU A 43 -1.74 6.10 -20.60
CA LEU A 43 -1.79 4.79 -21.26
C LEU A 43 -1.09 3.73 -20.40
N ALA A 44 0.12 3.97 -19.93
CA ALA A 44 0.87 3.06 -19.05
C ALA A 44 0.10 2.75 -17.77
N SER A 45 -0.53 3.75 -17.16
CA SER A 45 -1.36 3.57 -15.94
C SER A 45 -2.59 2.69 -16.21
N ARG A 46 -3.28 2.88 -17.35
CA ARG A 46 -4.43 2.05 -17.76
C ARG A 46 -4.01 0.60 -18.02
N THR A 47 -2.90 0.39 -18.71
CA THR A 47 -2.35 -0.95 -18.97
C THR A 47 -1.97 -1.65 -17.68
N ALA A 48 -1.25 -0.96 -16.78
CA ALA A 48 -0.90 -1.50 -15.47
C ALA A 48 -2.14 -1.84 -14.62
N PHE A 49 -3.18 -1.02 -14.67
CA PHE A 49 -4.45 -1.32 -14.00
C PHE A 49 -5.11 -2.58 -14.57
N LYS A 50 -5.21 -2.73 -15.91
CA LYS A 50 -5.79 -3.91 -16.55
C LYS A 50 -5.03 -5.19 -16.18
N ILE A 51 -3.69 -5.14 -16.19
CA ILE A 51 -2.82 -6.26 -15.80
C ILE A 51 -3.08 -6.64 -14.33
N ARG A 52 -3.10 -5.68 -13.42
CA ARG A 52 -3.38 -5.95 -11.99
C ARG A 52 -4.79 -6.50 -11.78
N LYS A 53 -5.80 -5.90 -12.42
CA LYS A 53 -7.19 -6.38 -12.32
C LYS A 53 -7.30 -7.82 -12.76
N PHE A 54 -6.67 -8.19 -13.87
CA PHE A 54 -6.72 -9.55 -14.40
C PHE A 54 -5.93 -10.55 -13.54
N ILE A 55 -4.68 -10.21 -13.18
CA ILE A 55 -3.75 -11.14 -12.52
C ILE A 55 -3.98 -11.19 -11.00
N LEU A 56 -4.13 -10.03 -10.37
CA LEU A 56 -4.25 -9.91 -8.91
C LEU A 56 -5.70 -9.82 -8.43
N LYS A 57 -6.67 -9.65 -9.34
CA LYS A 57 -8.06 -9.33 -9.02
C LYS A 57 -8.18 -8.05 -8.17
N ASP A 58 -7.25 -7.11 -8.37
CA ASP A 58 -7.21 -5.81 -7.69
C ASP A 58 -7.97 -4.78 -8.52
N GLU A 59 -9.11 -4.35 -8.03
CA GLU A 59 -9.98 -3.36 -8.68
C GLU A 59 -9.67 -1.93 -8.27
N THR A 60 -8.63 -1.69 -7.45
CA THR A 60 -8.25 -0.36 -7.00
C THR A 60 -7.75 0.48 -8.18
N PRO A 61 -8.42 1.59 -8.52
CA PRO A 61 -8.12 2.35 -9.74
C PRO A 61 -6.78 3.10 -9.65
N ASP A 62 -6.38 3.58 -8.48
CA ASP A 62 -5.16 4.37 -8.27
C ASP A 62 -4.36 3.89 -7.06
N THR A 63 -3.65 2.77 -7.17
CA THR A 63 -2.78 2.25 -6.11
C THR A 63 -1.57 3.14 -5.83
N GLY A 64 -1.21 4.00 -6.78
CA GLY A 64 -0.10 4.95 -6.65
C GLY A 64 -0.43 6.23 -5.88
N CYS A 65 -1.69 6.41 -5.43
CA CYS A 65 -2.03 7.55 -4.59
C CYS A 65 -1.35 7.43 -3.22
N ALA A 66 -0.69 8.51 -2.79
CA ALA A 66 0.03 8.52 -1.52
C ALA A 66 -0.90 8.67 -0.30
N ILE A 67 -2.13 9.18 -0.51
CA ILE A 67 -3.10 9.31 0.59
C ILE A 67 -3.77 7.97 0.83
N LYS A 68 -3.45 7.36 1.98
CA LYS A 68 -4.03 6.10 2.43
C LYS A 68 -4.26 6.15 3.94
N VAL A 69 -5.37 5.57 4.38
CA VAL A 69 -5.72 5.40 5.81
C VAL A 69 -5.94 3.92 6.08
N PHE A 70 -5.24 3.39 7.07
CA PHE A 70 -5.34 2.00 7.54
C PHE A 70 -4.81 1.90 8.97
N LYS A 71 -5.10 0.81 9.67
CA LYS A 71 -4.53 0.56 11.00
C LYS A 71 -3.06 0.16 10.91
N LYS A 72 -2.24 0.72 11.80
CA LYS A 72 -0.82 0.36 11.95
C LYS A 72 -0.64 -1.13 12.22
N GLU A 73 -1.48 -1.69 13.07
CA GLU A 73 -1.45 -3.09 13.47
C GLU A 73 -1.66 -4.02 12.28
N ASP A 74 -2.58 -3.68 11.37
CA ASP A 74 -2.83 -4.45 10.15
C ASP A 74 -1.67 -4.35 9.18
N PHE A 75 -1.08 -3.16 9.03
CA PHE A 75 0.10 -2.95 8.20
C PHE A 75 1.31 -3.76 8.68
N LEU A 76 1.53 -3.83 10.01
CA LEU A 76 2.65 -4.57 10.59
C LEU A 76 2.51 -6.10 10.45
N LYS A 77 1.31 -6.60 10.16
CA LYS A 77 1.10 -8.02 9.84
C LYS A 77 1.45 -8.37 8.38
N LEU A 78 1.65 -7.36 7.51
CA LEU A 78 1.97 -7.58 6.10
C LEU A 78 3.44 -7.99 5.90
N PRO A 79 3.76 -8.79 4.88
CA PRO A 79 5.15 -9.05 4.49
C PRO A 79 5.78 -7.76 3.96
N PHE A 80 6.94 -7.42 4.46
CA PHE A 80 7.63 -6.21 4.07
C PHE A 80 8.57 -6.48 2.88
N PHE A 81 8.43 -5.69 1.81
CA PHE A 81 9.29 -5.75 0.62
C PHE A 81 9.33 -4.38 -0.09
N ASN A 82 10.31 -4.21 -0.97
CA ASN A 82 10.43 -2.97 -1.73
C ASN A 82 9.20 -2.72 -2.60
N HIS A 83 8.76 -1.48 -2.72
CA HIS A 83 7.57 -1.06 -3.47
C HIS A 83 6.22 -1.59 -2.94
N ILE A 84 6.17 -2.14 -1.73
CA ILE A 84 4.93 -2.63 -1.08
C ILE A 84 3.76 -1.63 -1.20
N HIS A 85 4.04 -0.32 -1.17
CA HIS A 85 3.02 0.74 -1.25
C HIS A 85 2.10 0.64 -2.47
N ARG A 86 2.56 0.00 -3.57
CA ARG A 86 1.78 -0.23 -4.80
C ARG A 86 0.83 -1.41 -4.67
N PHE A 87 1.12 -2.33 -3.77
CA PHE A 87 0.39 -3.60 -3.60
C PHE A 87 -0.43 -3.65 -2.32
N LEU A 88 -0.41 -2.59 -1.51
CA LEU A 88 -1.19 -2.54 -0.27
C LEU A 88 -2.67 -2.91 -0.46
N PRO A 89 -3.41 -2.39 -1.47
CA PRO A 89 -4.80 -2.78 -1.68
C PRO A 89 -4.96 -4.27 -1.92
N PHE A 90 -4.11 -4.85 -2.77
CA PHE A 90 -4.10 -6.29 -3.02
C PHE A 90 -3.80 -7.11 -1.76
N LEU A 91 -2.81 -6.68 -0.97
CA LEU A 91 -2.46 -7.36 0.27
C LEU A 91 -3.61 -7.29 1.28
N PHE A 92 -4.21 -6.14 1.50
CA PHE A 92 -5.37 -6.00 2.37
C PHE A 92 -6.53 -6.89 1.92
N ASN A 93 -6.87 -6.90 0.64
CA ASN A 93 -7.89 -7.80 0.08
C ASN A 93 -7.52 -9.28 0.26
N SER A 94 -6.23 -9.64 0.24
CA SER A 94 -5.76 -11.01 0.45
C SER A 94 -6.03 -11.52 1.87
N PHE A 95 -6.15 -10.63 2.84
CA PHE A 95 -6.58 -10.91 4.22
C PHE A 95 -8.10 -10.88 4.42
N LYS A 96 -8.86 -10.93 3.34
CA LYS A 96 -10.32 -10.74 3.36
C LYS A 96 -10.73 -9.36 3.90
N GLY A 97 -9.82 -8.40 3.81
CA GLY A 97 -10.04 -7.02 4.20
C GLY A 97 -10.90 -6.26 3.19
N LYS A 98 -11.21 -5.02 3.53
CA LYS A 98 -12.02 -4.12 2.71
C LYS A 98 -11.19 -2.93 2.24
N VAL A 99 -11.15 -2.68 0.93
CA VAL A 99 -10.49 -1.50 0.34
C VAL A 99 -11.54 -0.60 -0.28
N ILE A 100 -11.56 0.66 0.15
CA ILE A 100 -12.48 1.69 -0.38
C ILE A 100 -11.66 2.76 -1.08
N SER A 101 -12.06 3.16 -2.29
CA SER A 101 -11.44 4.24 -3.05
C SER A 101 -12.28 5.51 -3.00
N ILE A 102 -11.70 6.62 -2.52
CA ILE A 102 -12.36 7.92 -2.37
C ILE A 102 -11.72 8.92 -3.32
N GLN A 103 -12.53 9.70 -4.02
CA GLN A 103 -12.03 10.74 -4.92
C GLN A 103 -11.32 11.83 -4.12
N VAL A 104 -10.07 12.14 -4.56
CA VAL A 104 -9.22 13.15 -3.95
C VAL A 104 -8.71 14.14 -5.00
N ASN A 105 -8.41 15.35 -4.56
CA ASN A 105 -7.80 16.35 -5.40
C ASN A 105 -6.33 16.01 -5.67
N HIS A 106 -5.85 16.40 -6.84
CA HIS A 106 -4.46 16.27 -7.20
C HIS A 106 -3.95 17.58 -7.77
N ARG A 107 -2.91 18.12 -7.15
CA ARG A 107 -2.26 19.37 -7.56
C ARG A 107 -1.07 19.09 -8.48
N ALA A 108 -0.69 20.07 -9.29
CA ALA A 108 0.58 20.01 -10.00
C ALA A 108 1.73 19.95 -8.99
N ARG A 109 2.80 19.22 -9.34
CA ARG A 109 4.00 19.17 -8.50
C ARG A 109 4.66 20.55 -8.45
N ILE A 110 4.90 21.04 -7.25
CA ILE A 110 5.53 22.35 -7.04
C ILE A 110 7.04 22.26 -7.24
N ASN A 111 7.67 21.17 -6.77
CA ASN A 111 9.12 20.98 -6.81
C ASN A 111 9.52 19.56 -7.24
N GLY A 112 10.67 19.46 -7.92
CA GLY A 112 11.36 18.20 -8.19
C GLY A 112 11.05 17.56 -9.56
N TYR A 113 12.08 16.87 -10.10
CA TYR A 113 12.00 16.09 -11.33
C TYR A 113 11.92 14.59 -11.01
N SER A 114 11.22 13.82 -11.85
CA SER A 114 11.18 12.36 -11.70
C SER A 114 12.53 11.75 -12.09
N LYS A 115 13.24 11.15 -11.13
CA LYS A 115 14.57 10.54 -11.33
C LYS A 115 14.58 9.26 -12.16
N TYR A 116 13.43 8.64 -12.44
CA TYR A 116 13.34 7.34 -13.12
C TYR A 116 12.57 7.43 -14.42
N SER A 117 13.04 6.67 -15.43
CA SER A 117 12.32 6.44 -16.69
C SER A 117 10.99 5.71 -16.45
N ASN A 118 9.97 6.05 -17.24
CA ASN A 118 8.68 5.36 -17.18
C ASN A 118 8.79 3.87 -17.55
N PHE A 119 9.71 3.52 -18.45
CA PHE A 119 9.94 2.15 -18.87
C PHE A 119 10.55 1.28 -17.78
N GLN A 120 11.57 1.79 -17.07
CA GLN A 120 12.15 1.08 -15.92
C GLN A 120 11.11 0.83 -14.83
N ARG A 121 10.26 1.83 -14.52
CA ARG A 121 9.16 1.66 -13.57
C ARG A 121 8.14 0.61 -13.99
N PHE A 122 7.91 0.47 -15.29
CA PHE A 122 7.00 -0.52 -15.84
C PHE A 122 7.57 -1.94 -15.69
N LEU A 123 8.84 -2.16 -16.07
CA LEU A 123 9.51 -3.46 -15.94
C LEU A 123 9.59 -3.92 -14.47
N VAL A 124 10.01 -3.02 -13.57
CA VAL A 124 10.01 -3.30 -12.13
C VAL A 124 8.61 -3.65 -11.64
N GLY A 125 7.58 -2.92 -12.09
CA GLY A 125 6.20 -3.20 -11.72
C GLY A 125 5.69 -4.57 -12.14
N ILE A 126 6.12 -5.08 -13.32
CA ILE A 126 5.80 -6.43 -13.78
C ILE A 126 6.51 -7.48 -12.91
N SER A 127 7.81 -7.31 -12.67
CA SER A 127 8.58 -8.19 -11.80
C SER A 127 7.96 -8.27 -10.40
N ASP A 128 7.59 -7.13 -9.82
CA ASP A 128 6.94 -7.04 -8.51
C ASP A 128 5.60 -7.82 -8.49
N ILE A 129 4.82 -7.81 -9.59
CA ILE A 129 3.55 -8.58 -9.68
C ILE A 129 3.82 -10.08 -9.52
N PHE A 130 4.82 -10.63 -10.21
CA PHE A 130 5.18 -12.04 -10.07
C PHE A 130 5.67 -12.36 -8.65
N GLY A 131 6.50 -11.47 -8.08
CA GLY A 131 6.96 -11.59 -6.70
C GLY A 131 5.81 -11.63 -5.68
N VAL A 132 4.83 -10.76 -5.83
CA VAL A 132 3.67 -10.68 -4.93
C VAL A 132 2.75 -11.90 -5.08
N ILE A 133 2.57 -12.45 -6.30
CA ILE A 133 1.83 -13.70 -6.52
C ILE A 133 2.54 -14.87 -5.84
N TRP A 134 3.85 -14.97 -6.01
CA TRP A 134 4.66 -15.99 -5.37
C TRP A 134 4.56 -15.89 -3.85
N LEU A 135 4.70 -14.69 -3.31
CA LEU A 135 4.58 -14.40 -1.89
C LEU A 135 3.22 -14.84 -1.35
N ARG A 136 2.11 -14.46 -2.03
CA ARG A 136 0.76 -14.89 -1.66
C ARG A 136 0.60 -16.40 -1.62
N LYS A 137 1.17 -17.12 -2.59
CA LYS A 137 1.09 -18.59 -2.62
C LYS A 137 1.90 -19.28 -1.52
N ARG A 138 2.98 -18.65 -1.06
CA ARG A 138 3.91 -19.21 -0.07
C ARG A 138 3.61 -18.76 1.36
N SER A 139 3.03 -17.59 1.53
CA SER A 139 2.68 -17.09 2.86
C SER A 139 1.45 -17.78 3.40
N LYS A 140 1.56 -18.34 4.61
CA LYS A 140 0.41 -18.82 5.39
C LYS A 140 -0.20 -17.62 6.11
N TRP A 141 -1.39 -17.22 5.70
CA TRP A 141 -2.07 -16.04 6.24
C TRP A 141 -3.40 -16.41 6.87
N PRO A 142 -3.80 -15.75 7.97
CA PRO A 142 -3.07 -14.85 8.84
C PRO A 142 -2.12 -15.60 9.78
N ILE A 143 -0.98 -14.99 10.12
CA ILE A 143 -0.13 -15.49 11.20
C ILE A 143 -0.80 -15.05 12.50
N LYS A 144 -1.39 -15.99 13.23
CA LYS A 144 -1.83 -15.76 14.61
C LYS A 144 -0.60 -15.82 15.50
N TYR A 145 -0.33 -14.76 16.23
CA TYR A 145 0.68 -14.77 17.29
C TYR A 145 0.03 -14.31 18.59
N GLU A 146 0.36 -14.99 19.66
CA GLU A 146 0.01 -14.55 21.00
C GLU A 146 1.09 -13.58 21.50
N LYS A 147 0.67 -12.43 21.98
CA LYS A 147 1.55 -11.47 22.61
C LYS A 147 1.98 -12.03 23.96
N VAL A 148 3.20 -12.51 24.08
CA VAL A 148 3.76 -12.92 25.37
C VAL A 148 4.05 -11.67 26.18
N ASN A 149 3.14 -11.34 27.08
CA ASN A 149 3.22 -10.10 27.88
C ASN A 149 4.24 -10.13 29.02
N ASN A 150 4.94 -11.26 29.26
CA ASN A 150 5.89 -11.40 30.36
C ASN A 150 7.13 -12.18 29.93
N ILE A 151 8.10 -11.52 29.29
CA ILE A 151 9.47 -12.02 29.29
C ILE A 151 10.10 -11.55 30.61
N LYS A 152 10.04 -12.36 31.65
CA LYS A 152 10.95 -12.23 32.78
C LYS A 152 12.35 -12.46 32.25
N LEU A 153 13.14 -11.41 32.09
CA LEU A 153 14.58 -11.51 31.83
C LEU A 153 15.17 -12.30 33.00
N ILE A 154 15.51 -13.55 32.74
CA ILE A 154 16.32 -14.34 33.66
C ILE A 154 17.68 -13.62 33.71
N LYS A 155 17.91 -12.88 34.79
CA LYS A 155 19.23 -12.35 35.10
C LYS A 155 20.17 -13.54 35.18
N ARG A 156 21.08 -13.70 34.21
CA ARG A 156 22.22 -14.60 34.34
C ARG A 156 22.96 -14.19 35.60
N GLY A 157 22.85 -15.01 36.64
CA GLY A 157 23.65 -14.86 37.84
C GLY A 157 25.11 -14.88 37.43
N LYS A 158 25.81 -13.81 37.77
CA LYS A 158 27.28 -13.84 37.87
C LYS A 158 27.61 -14.76 39.04
N ASN A 159 27.93 -16.01 38.77
CA ASN A 159 28.70 -16.78 39.71
C ASN A 159 30.17 -16.61 39.30
N GLY A 160 30.82 -15.70 40.00
CA GLY A 160 32.27 -15.73 40.09
C GLY A 160 32.67 -16.90 41.00
N ASN A 161 33.66 -17.59 40.58
CA ASN A 161 34.90 -17.94 41.33
C ASN A 161 35.87 -18.47 40.28
#